data_81ac6c4c3e1dc66601ab1b49e86233df
#
_entry.id   81ac6c4c3e1dc66601ab1b49e86233df
#
_cell.length_a   1.000
_cell.length_b   1.000
_cell.length_c   1.000
_cell.angle_alpha   90.00
_cell.angle_beta   90.00
_cell.angle_gamma   90.00
#
_symmetry.space_group_name_H-M   'P 1'
#
loop_
_entity.id
_entity.type
_entity.pdbx_description
1 polymer ?
#
loop_
_entity_poly.entity_id
_entity_poly.type
_entity_poly.pdbx_seq_one_letter_code
_entity_poly.pdbx_strand_id
1 'polypeptide(L)'
;MLDQIEALIHQISEDDHEEEEWHEILTGEDWKYQNKVNVTECHVIDYIGKNRLTNAVGIATALNMTKGSISKITTRLLEKGFIESHRMEGNRKELFFTLTRSGGEVYKLHEKLHEQARNKLDAAISTFTQEELIVIHRFIHILRDTI
;
A
#
# COMPACT_ATOMS: atom_id res chain seq x y z
N MET A 1 -10.77 14.62 4.99
CA MET A 1 -11.46 13.75 5.99
C MET A 1 -11.29 12.28 5.62
N LEU A 2 -11.65 11.86 4.43
CA LEU A 2 -11.45 10.47 3.96
C LEU A 2 -10.00 10.03 4.01
N ASP A 3 -9.08 10.83 3.48
CA ASP A 3 -7.65 10.55 3.50
C ASP A 3 -7.08 10.40 4.92
N GLN A 4 -7.68 11.10 5.88
CA GLN A 4 -7.31 11.00 7.30
C GLN A 4 -7.84 9.72 7.94
N ILE A 5 -9.03 9.27 7.56
CA ILE A 5 -9.60 8.00 8.01
C ILE A 5 -8.83 6.83 7.43
N GLU A 6 -8.50 6.87 6.13
CA GLU A 6 -7.65 5.86 5.48
C GLU A 6 -6.27 5.79 6.14
N ALA A 7 -5.64 6.94 6.38
CA ALA A 7 -4.35 6.99 7.07
C ALA A 7 -4.41 6.43 8.49
N LEU A 8 -5.52 6.66 9.21
CA LEU A 8 -5.72 6.13 10.55
C LEU A 8 -5.96 4.61 10.54
N ILE A 9 -6.74 4.11 9.58
CA ILE A 9 -6.94 2.67 9.40
C ILE A 9 -5.59 1.99 9.12
N HIS A 10 -4.79 2.56 8.24
CA HIS A 10 -3.41 2.09 7.99
C HIS A 10 -2.52 2.12 9.22
N GLN A 11 -2.68 3.12 10.08
CA GLN A 11 -1.88 3.29 11.29
C GLN A 11 -2.31 2.35 12.43
N ILE A 12 -3.59 1.96 12.46
CA ILE A 12 -4.15 1.01 13.44
C ILE A 12 -3.85 -0.43 13.02
N SER A 13 -3.79 -0.72 11.72
CA SER A 13 -3.44 -2.02 11.17
C SER A 13 -1.94 -2.18 10.95
N GLU A 14 -1.13 -2.02 11.99
CA GLU A 14 0.33 -2.27 11.91
C GLU A 14 0.68 -3.76 11.79
N ASP A 15 -0.29 -4.66 11.88
CA ASP A 15 -0.09 -6.10 11.74
C ASP A 15 -0.52 -6.56 10.35
N ASP A 16 0.41 -7.12 9.56
CA ASP A 16 0.19 -7.62 8.18
C ASP A 16 -1.04 -8.55 8.05
N HIS A 17 -1.37 -9.28 9.11
CA HIS A 17 -2.55 -10.15 9.16
C HIS A 17 -3.88 -9.40 9.28
N GLU A 18 -3.92 -8.29 10.00
CA GLU A 18 -5.12 -7.46 10.12
C GLU A 18 -5.45 -6.74 8.82
N GLU A 19 -4.44 -6.32 8.06
CA GLU A 19 -4.63 -5.69 6.75
C GLU A 19 -5.20 -6.66 5.71
N GLU A 20 -4.77 -7.93 5.71
CA GLU A 20 -5.36 -8.96 4.85
C GLU A 20 -6.84 -9.23 5.20
N GLU A 21 -7.18 -9.30 6.48
CA GLU A 21 -8.55 -9.46 6.95
C GLU A 21 -9.43 -8.26 6.58
N TRP A 22 -8.91 -7.03 6.72
CA TRP A 22 -9.62 -5.83 6.31
C TRP A 22 -9.83 -5.76 4.79
N HIS A 23 -8.87 -6.20 4.01
CA HIS A 23 -9.01 -6.31 2.55
C HIS A 23 -10.11 -7.29 2.16
N GLU A 24 -10.17 -8.48 2.76
CA GLU A 24 -11.25 -9.45 2.53
C GLU A 24 -12.62 -8.92 2.93
N ILE A 25 -12.72 -8.27 4.09
CA ILE A 25 -13.97 -7.68 4.60
C ILE A 25 -14.45 -6.55 3.68
N LEU A 26 -13.56 -5.71 3.19
CA LEU A 26 -13.91 -4.56 2.37
C LEU A 26 -14.21 -4.93 0.92
N THR A 27 -13.58 -5.96 0.37
CA THR A 27 -13.68 -6.32 -1.04
C THR A 27 -14.60 -7.51 -1.30
N GLY A 28 -14.68 -8.46 -0.38
CA GLY A 28 -15.49 -9.68 -0.52
C GLY A 28 -15.07 -10.58 -1.70
N GLU A 29 -13.93 -10.33 -2.33
CA GLU A 29 -13.38 -11.10 -3.44
C GLU A 29 -12.08 -11.78 -3.04
N ASP A 30 -11.92 -13.05 -3.47
CA ASP A 30 -10.64 -13.76 -3.38
C ASP A 30 -9.62 -13.08 -4.30
N TRP A 31 -8.54 -12.60 -3.72
CA TRP A 31 -7.49 -11.98 -4.49
C TRP A 31 -6.64 -13.02 -5.20
N LYS A 32 -6.57 -12.92 -6.55
CA LYS A 32 -5.83 -13.84 -7.43
C LYS A 32 -4.37 -14.11 -7.00
N TYR A 33 -3.73 -13.15 -6.30
CA TYR A 33 -2.33 -13.23 -5.87
C TYR A 33 -2.17 -13.44 -4.37
N GLN A 34 -3.23 -13.71 -3.62
CA GLN A 34 -3.25 -13.86 -2.16
C GLN A 34 -2.14 -14.76 -1.59
N ASN A 35 -1.81 -15.84 -2.31
CA ASN A 35 -0.76 -16.79 -1.92
C ASN A 35 0.62 -16.49 -2.52
N LYS A 36 0.75 -15.45 -3.35
CA LYS A 36 1.98 -15.12 -4.09
C LYS A 36 2.64 -13.84 -3.61
N VAL A 37 1.86 -12.88 -3.14
CA VAL A 37 2.31 -11.55 -2.74
C VAL A 37 1.64 -11.19 -1.43
N ASN A 38 2.42 -10.83 -0.41
CA ASN A 38 1.89 -10.32 0.84
C ASN A 38 1.61 -8.80 0.75
N VAL A 39 0.97 -8.25 1.79
CA VAL A 39 0.58 -6.83 1.82
C VAL A 39 1.78 -5.90 1.72
N THR A 40 2.86 -6.17 2.44
CA THR A 40 4.09 -5.36 2.39
C THR A 40 4.72 -5.38 1.00
N GLU A 41 4.74 -6.54 0.34
CA GLU A 41 5.17 -6.67 -1.05
C GLU A 41 4.27 -5.87 -2.01
N CYS A 42 2.95 -5.87 -1.77
CA CYS A 42 2.01 -5.04 -2.53
C CYS A 42 2.31 -3.54 -2.38
N HIS A 43 2.64 -3.07 -1.18
CA HIS A 43 3.01 -1.67 -0.96
C HIS A 43 4.30 -1.29 -1.70
N VAL A 44 5.28 -2.18 -1.74
CA VAL A 44 6.51 -1.98 -2.54
C VAL A 44 6.19 -1.92 -4.03
N ILE A 45 5.36 -2.83 -4.54
CA ILE A 45 4.88 -2.84 -5.93
C ILE A 45 4.14 -1.53 -6.25
N ASP A 46 3.25 -1.10 -5.37
CA ASP A 46 2.48 0.14 -5.52
C ASP A 46 3.40 1.37 -5.63
N TYR A 47 4.39 1.47 -4.75
CA TYR A 47 5.36 2.55 -4.80
C TYR A 47 6.18 2.55 -6.10
N ILE A 48 6.64 1.38 -6.55
CA ILE A 48 7.37 1.24 -7.81
C ILE A 48 6.48 1.62 -9.00
N GLY A 49 5.22 1.22 -8.98
CA GLY A 49 4.25 1.55 -10.03
C GLY A 49 3.92 3.04 -10.15
N LYS A 50 3.92 3.76 -9.04
CA LYS A 50 3.64 5.21 -8.99
C LYS A 50 4.83 6.10 -9.33
N ASN A 51 6.04 5.57 -9.31
CA ASN A 51 7.28 6.33 -9.46
C ASN A 51 8.11 5.83 -10.64
N ARG A 52 8.64 6.75 -11.46
CA ARG A 52 9.41 6.42 -12.67
C ARG A 52 10.77 5.81 -12.40
N LEU A 53 11.46 6.33 -11.40
CA LEU A 53 12.79 5.89 -11.00
C LEU A 53 12.77 5.60 -9.51
N THR A 54 12.83 4.34 -9.17
CA THR A 54 12.70 3.86 -7.80
C THR A 54 13.91 3.04 -7.41
N ASN A 55 14.58 3.42 -6.34
CA ASN A 55 15.67 2.65 -5.73
C ASN A 55 15.29 2.19 -4.31
N ALA A 56 16.11 1.33 -3.72
CA ALA A 56 15.85 0.78 -2.38
C ALA A 56 15.75 1.87 -1.30
N VAL A 57 16.55 2.93 -1.40
CA VAL A 57 16.52 4.05 -0.43
C VAL A 57 15.20 4.82 -0.53
N GLY A 58 14.74 5.11 -1.75
CA GLY A 58 13.46 5.78 -1.99
C GLY A 58 12.28 4.98 -1.45
N ILE A 59 12.24 3.68 -1.69
CA ILE A 59 11.21 2.77 -1.15
C ILE A 59 11.25 2.75 0.38
N ALA A 60 12.43 2.56 0.97
CA ALA A 60 12.59 2.52 2.42
C ALA A 60 12.12 3.80 3.10
N THR A 61 12.45 4.95 2.54
CA THR A 61 12.01 6.25 3.04
C THR A 61 10.50 6.42 2.95
N ALA A 62 9.92 6.11 1.79
CA ALA A 62 8.49 6.26 1.55
C ALA A 62 7.62 5.34 2.42
N LEU A 63 8.07 4.11 2.65
CA LEU A 63 7.34 3.11 3.45
C LEU A 63 7.76 3.08 4.92
N ASN A 64 8.64 3.99 5.33
CA ASN A 64 9.18 4.04 6.70
C ASN A 64 9.76 2.70 7.18
N MET A 65 10.52 2.05 6.30
CA MET A 65 11.14 0.76 6.53
C MET A 65 12.66 0.86 6.48
N THR A 66 13.34 -0.13 7.04
CA THR A 66 14.81 -0.20 6.95
C THR A 66 15.26 -0.60 5.54
N LYS A 67 16.43 -0.14 5.14
CA LYS A 67 17.04 -0.52 3.87
C LYS A 67 17.26 -2.04 3.76
N GLY A 68 17.60 -2.70 4.87
CA GLY A 68 17.77 -4.16 4.92
C GLY A 68 16.46 -4.91 4.69
N SER A 69 15.35 -4.45 5.25
CA SER A 69 14.02 -5.02 5.00
C SER A 69 13.61 -4.85 3.54
N ILE A 70 13.79 -3.67 2.97
CA ILE A 70 13.50 -3.41 1.55
C ILE A 70 14.38 -4.27 0.64
N SER A 71 15.65 -4.45 0.95
CA SER A 71 16.55 -5.34 0.19
C SER A 71 16.04 -6.78 0.15
N LYS A 72 15.53 -7.31 1.26
CA LYS A 72 14.93 -8.65 1.31
C LYS A 72 13.63 -8.73 0.48
N ILE A 73 12.79 -7.73 0.57
CA ILE A 73 11.51 -7.68 -0.17
C ILE A 73 11.77 -7.58 -1.67
N THR A 74 12.64 -6.68 -2.11
CA THR A 74 12.97 -6.51 -3.52
C THR A 74 13.63 -7.76 -4.10
N THR A 75 14.50 -8.45 -3.34
CA THR A 75 15.08 -9.72 -3.76
C THR A 75 13.99 -10.78 -4.01
N ARG A 76 13.05 -10.92 -3.09
CA ARG A 76 11.91 -11.84 -3.28
C ARG A 76 11.04 -11.48 -4.47
N LEU A 77 10.76 -10.19 -4.67
CA LEU A 77 9.96 -9.73 -5.81
C LEU A 77 10.66 -9.94 -7.14
N LEU A 78 11.98 -9.80 -7.19
CA LEU A 78 12.80 -10.15 -8.36
C LEU A 78 12.73 -11.66 -8.66
N GLU A 79 12.90 -12.50 -7.65
CA GLU A 79 12.81 -13.96 -7.79
C GLU A 79 11.41 -14.43 -8.23
N LYS A 80 10.37 -13.80 -7.75
CA LYS A 80 8.97 -14.07 -8.14
C LYS A 80 8.60 -13.49 -9.52
N GLY A 81 9.45 -12.65 -10.10
CA GLY A 81 9.22 -12.05 -11.41
C GLY A 81 8.21 -10.90 -11.44
N PHE A 82 7.98 -10.21 -10.33
CA PHE A 82 7.09 -9.05 -10.26
C PHE A 82 7.77 -7.72 -10.54
N ILE A 83 9.08 -7.64 -10.32
CA ILE A 83 9.90 -6.47 -10.62
C ILE A 83 11.14 -6.85 -11.41
N GLU A 84 11.72 -5.88 -12.08
CA GLU A 84 13.02 -5.94 -12.76
C GLU A 84 13.95 -4.89 -12.16
N SER A 85 15.24 -5.18 -12.19
CA SER A 85 16.28 -4.24 -11.77
C SER A 85 17.05 -3.71 -12.96
N HIS A 86 17.38 -2.42 -12.91
CA HIS A 86 18.13 -1.73 -13.95
C HIS A 86 19.27 -0.91 -13.33
N ARG A 87 20.35 -0.80 -14.08
CA ARG A 87 21.43 0.16 -13.80
C ARG A 87 21.39 1.25 -14.85
N MET A 88 21.47 2.51 -14.40
CA MET A 88 21.54 3.64 -15.31
C MET A 88 22.93 3.78 -15.90
N GLU A 89 23.01 4.22 -17.16
CA GLU A 89 24.26 4.57 -17.80
C GLU A 89 24.95 5.70 -17.00
N GLY A 90 26.21 5.48 -16.62
CA GLY A 90 26.99 6.41 -15.77
C GLY A 90 26.80 6.22 -14.26
N ASN A 91 25.85 5.42 -13.80
CA ASN A 91 25.64 5.07 -12.39
C ASN A 91 25.52 3.54 -12.21
N ARG A 92 26.67 2.85 -12.12
CA ARG A 92 26.73 1.39 -11.96
C ARG A 92 26.51 0.91 -10.52
N LYS A 93 26.47 1.82 -9.55
CA LYS A 93 26.34 1.49 -8.12
C LYS A 93 24.90 1.39 -7.64
N GLU A 94 23.98 2.08 -8.31
CA GLU A 94 22.61 2.20 -7.92
C GLU A 94 21.71 1.31 -8.77
N LEU A 95 20.85 0.51 -8.09
CA LEU A 95 19.85 -0.31 -8.73
C LEU A 95 18.51 0.42 -8.70
N PHE A 96 17.89 0.51 -9.87
CA PHE A 96 16.51 1.00 -10.02
C PHE A 96 15.59 -0.18 -10.32
N PHE A 97 14.37 -0.09 -9.84
CA PHE A 97 13.34 -1.11 -10.01
C PHE A 97 12.20 -0.60 -10.86
N THR A 98 11.70 -1.47 -11.73
CA THR A 98 10.47 -1.27 -12.50
C THR A 98 9.59 -2.49 -12.39
N LEU A 99 8.28 -2.33 -12.65
CA LEU A 99 7.37 -3.45 -12.66
C LEU A 99 7.52 -4.27 -13.95
N THR A 100 7.45 -5.59 -13.81
CA THR A 100 7.19 -6.50 -14.93
C THR A 100 5.72 -6.43 -15.34
N ARG A 101 5.32 -7.15 -16.36
CA ARG A 101 3.91 -7.32 -16.72
C ARG A 101 3.09 -7.87 -15.55
N SER A 102 3.59 -8.91 -14.87
CA SER A 102 2.93 -9.50 -13.69
C SER A 102 2.86 -8.52 -12.53
N GLY A 103 3.92 -7.77 -12.27
CA GLY A 103 3.92 -6.70 -11.26
C GLY A 103 2.93 -5.60 -11.58
N GLY A 104 2.79 -5.23 -12.86
CA GLY A 104 1.79 -4.27 -13.32
C GLY A 104 0.35 -4.75 -13.11
N GLU A 105 0.09 -6.05 -13.27
CA GLU A 105 -1.22 -6.64 -12.98
C GLU A 105 -1.55 -6.58 -11.47
N VAL A 106 -0.59 -6.90 -10.62
CA VAL A 106 -0.72 -6.76 -9.15
C VAL A 106 -0.98 -5.31 -8.76
N TYR A 107 -0.22 -4.39 -9.32
CA TYR A 107 -0.39 -2.94 -9.09
C TYR A 107 -1.81 -2.46 -9.43
N LYS A 108 -2.31 -2.80 -10.61
CA LYS A 108 -3.67 -2.42 -11.04
C LYS A 108 -4.76 -3.05 -10.18
N LEU A 109 -4.58 -4.30 -9.80
CA LEU A 109 -5.53 -4.98 -8.93
C LEU A 109 -5.57 -4.34 -7.55
N HIS A 110 -4.41 -4.02 -6.98
CA HIS A 110 -4.29 -3.33 -5.70
C HIS A 110 -4.94 -1.94 -5.74
N GLU A 111 -4.71 -1.15 -6.80
CA GLU A 111 -5.39 0.14 -6.97
C GLU A 111 -6.91 -0.01 -7.04
N LYS A 112 -7.40 -0.99 -7.79
CA LYS A 112 -8.85 -1.27 -7.88
C LYS A 112 -9.45 -1.64 -6.52
N LEU A 113 -8.74 -2.43 -5.71
CA LEU A 113 -9.19 -2.79 -4.37
C LEU A 113 -9.25 -1.56 -3.44
N HIS A 114 -8.27 -0.69 -3.50
CA HIS A 114 -8.29 0.58 -2.76
C HIS A 114 -9.44 1.50 -3.21
N GLU A 115 -9.68 1.60 -4.51
CA GLU A 115 -10.81 2.37 -5.05
C GLU A 115 -12.16 1.81 -4.56
N GLN A 116 -12.34 0.50 -4.58
CA GLN A 116 -13.55 -0.15 -4.08
C GLN A 116 -13.75 0.08 -2.57
N ALA A 117 -12.68 -0.02 -1.78
CA ALA A 117 -12.72 0.26 -0.35
C ALA A 117 -13.07 1.72 -0.08
N ARG A 118 -12.48 2.65 -0.83
CA ARG A 118 -12.81 4.09 -0.75
C ARG A 118 -14.26 4.35 -1.09
N ASN A 119 -14.80 3.76 -2.16
CA ASN A 119 -16.20 3.92 -2.54
C ASN A 119 -17.16 3.39 -1.47
N LYS A 120 -16.85 2.26 -0.84
CA LYS A 120 -17.63 1.73 0.29
C LYS A 120 -17.59 2.66 1.50
N LEU A 121 -16.43 3.21 1.81
CA LEU A 121 -16.27 4.17 2.90
C LEU A 121 -17.02 5.47 2.62
N ASP A 122 -16.94 5.98 1.39
CA ASP A 122 -17.70 7.16 0.95
C ASP A 122 -19.22 6.93 1.11
N ALA A 123 -19.70 5.78 0.69
CA ALA A 123 -21.10 5.41 0.85
C ALA A 123 -21.52 5.35 2.33
N ALA A 124 -20.68 4.77 3.19
CA ALA A 124 -20.92 4.73 4.63
C ALA A 124 -20.95 6.13 5.25
N ILE A 125 -19.98 6.98 4.90
CA ILE A 125 -19.87 8.37 5.39
C ILE A 125 -21.07 9.20 4.94
N SER A 126 -21.60 8.97 3.74
CA SER A 126 -22.75 9.70 3.22
C SER A 126 -24.04 9.47 4.02
N THR A 127 -24.10 8.43 4.86
CA THR A 127 -25.23 8.17 5.73
C THR A 127 -25.27 9.06 6.98
N PHE A 128 -24.16 9.73 7.30
CA PHE A 128 -24.05 10.61 8.46
C PHE A 128 -24.41 12.06 8.11
N THR A 129 -24.99 12.77 9.07
CA THR A 129 -25.20 14.21 8.94
C THR A 129 -23.88 14.98 9.08
N GLN A 130 -23.88 16.24 8.65
CA GLN A 130 -22.71 17.13 8.80
C GLN A 130 -22.29 17.26 10.28
N GLU A 131 -23.25 17.36 11.18
CA GLU A 131 -23.02 17.46 12.62
C GLU A 131 -22.40 16.19 13.21
N GLU A 132 -22.87 15.03 12.79
CA GLU A 132 -22.30 13.74 13.17
C GLU A 132 -20.88 13.57 12.64
N LEU A 133 -20.60 13.99 11.40
CA LEU A 133 -19.27 13.96 10.82
C LEU A 133 -18.27 14.83 11.59
N ILE A 134 -18.69 15.96 12.10
CA ILE A 134 -17.84 16.82 12.94
C ILE A 134 -17.43 16.07 14.23
N VAL A 135 -18.34 15.35 14.86
CA VAL A 135 -18.06 14.54 16.05
C VAL A 135 -17.12 13.39 15.74
N ILE A 136 -17.37 12.68 14.63
CA ILE A 136 -16.51 11.57 14.17
C ILE A 136 -15.10 12.09 13.87
N HIS A 137 -14.97 13.19 13.17
CA HIS A 137 -13.68 13.81 12.85
C HIS A 137 -12.90 14.18 14.14
N ARG A 138 -13.59 14.77 15.12
CA ARG A 138 -13.00 15.07 16.43
C ARG A 138 -12.52 13.81 17.15
N PHE A 139 -13.31 12.75 17.13
CA PHE A 139 -12.94 11.47 17.73
C PHE A 139 -11.67 10.87 17.08
N ILE A 140 -11.58 10.90 15.76
CA ILE A 140 -10.43 10.44 14.99
C ILE A 140 -9.16 11.22 15.37
N HIS A 141 -9.27 12.54 15.50
CA HIS A 141 -8.13 13.36 15.96
C HIS A 141 -7.66 13.01 17.38
N ILE A 142 -8.62 12.80 18.29
CA ILE A 142 -8.29 12.40 19.66
C ILE A 142 -7.57 11.04 19.67
N LEU A 143 -8.06 10.07 18.91
CA LEU A 143 -7.41 8.76 18.80
C LEU A 143 -5.98 8.87 18.27
N ARG A 144 -5.78 9.58 17.17
CA ARG A 144 -4.45 9.80 16.58
C ARG A 144 -3.46 10.41 17.57
N ASP A 145 -3.90 11.38 18.35
CA ASP A 145 -3.05 12.09 19.32
C ASP A 145 -2.82 11.28 20.62
N THR A 146 -3.57 10.19 20.81
CA THR A 146 -3.49 9.31 21.99
C THR A 146 -2.67 8.04 21.73
N ILE A 147 -2.64 7.57 20.48
CA ILE A 147 -1.89 6.40 20.02
C ILE A 147 -0.52 6.83 19.51
#